data_e502641fbdd3a4b6a30128e99ec75dca
#
_entry.id   e502641fbdd3a4b6a30128e99ec75dca
#
_cell.length_a   1.000
_cell.length_b   1.000
_cell.length_c   1.000
_cell.angle_alpha   90.00
_cell.angle_beta   90.00
_cell.angle_gamma   90.00
#
_symmetry.space_group_name_H-M   'P 1'
#
loop_
_entity.id
_entity.type
_entity.pdbx_description
1 polymer ?
#
loop_
_entity_poly.entity_id
_entity_poly.type
_entity_poly.pdbx_seq_one_letter_code
_entity_poly.pdbx_strand_id
1 'polypeptide(L)'
;MYLSPLREERTPSFKVNYQKDLWYDFGIGEGGTLLALIMRLERCSRSEAFEHLQHAAEGVVSLLAARICKRYARPTESPNSQPALRILSDAPLRHPALFGYLASRGIVPGIAAAYCREVRYQVRNHCFFAIGFRNDCGGWELRSERFKGSSSPKQITTVDHQSDKVIVFEGFMDFLACLSMKHPAPFGIDATVLNSVVNLPKALPFLERHPTIHAFLDNDEAGRRTLAELTRRCPRSQVIDHAHLYRDYKDLNDFWIARKRLRNDSEETKTESRKPQLRPKGGMKV
;
A
#
# COMPACT_ATOMS: atom_id res chain seq x y z
N MET A 1 9.20 -18.37 -13.91
CA MET A 1 9.43 -19.81 -13.75
C MET A 1 10.78 -20.13 -14.37
N TYR A 2 11.56 -20.98 -13.71
CA TYR A 2 12.91 -21.39 -14.12
C TYR A 2 12.96 -22.92 -14.13
N LEU A 3 13.97 -23.48 -14.80
CA LEU A 3 14.30 -24.89 -14.60
C LEU A 3 14.83 -25.07 -13.17
N SER A 4 14.50 -26.17 -12.52
CA SER A 4 14.94 -26.44 -11.15
C SER A 4 16.47 -26.53 -11.08
N PRO A 5 17.10 -25.81 -10.15
CA PRO A 5 18.53 -25.98 -9.87
C PRO A 5 18.80 -27.24 -9.03
N LEU A 6 17.75 -27.87 -8.51
CA LEU A 6 17.85 -29.02 -7.60
C LEU A 6 17.77 -30.37 -8.32
N ARG A 7 17.36 -30.37 -9.61
CA ARG A 7 17.19 -31.58 -10.41
C ARG A 7 17.21 -31.26 -11.91
N GLU A 8 17.38 -32.27 -12.73
CA GLU A 8 17.23 -32.15 -14.19
C GLU A 8 15.76 -32.21 -14.58
N GLU A 9 15.30 -31.25 -15.37
CA GLU A 9 13.95 -31.19 -15.92
C GLU A 9 13.94 -30.49 -17.28
N ARG A 10 12.92 -30.79 -18.10
CA ARG A 10 12.74 -30.17 -19.42
C ARG A 10 11.71 -29.05 -19.40
N THR A 11 10.82 -29.05 -18.42
CA THR A 11 9.75 -28.04 -18.28
C THR A 11 10.00 -27.21 -17.03
N PRO A 12 10.04 -25.86 -17.11
CA PRO A 12 10.27 -25.00 -15.96
C PRO A 12 9.23 -25.18 -14.86
N SER A 13 9.66 -25.58 -13.68
CA SER A 13 8.79 -25.78 -12.50
C SER A 13 9.31 -25.08 -11.24
N PHE A 14 10.40 -24.35 -11.33
CA PHE A 14 10.99 -23.61 -10.21
C PHE A 14 10.56 -22.14 -10.22
N LYS A 15 10.00 -21.67 -9.12
CA LYS A 15 9.52 -20.30 -8.94
C LYS A 15 10.34 -19.59 -7.87
N VAL A 16 10.79 -18.37 -8.16
CA VAL A 16 11.42 -17.49 -7.18
C VAL A 16 10.54 -16.26 -6.96
N ASN A 17 10.34 -15.92 -5.70
CA ASN A 17 9.69 -14.69 -5.28
C ASN A 17 10.74 -13.77 -4.66
N TYR A 18 11.28 -12.86 -5.45
CA TYR A 18 12.32 -11.92 -5.04
C TYR A 18 11.86 -10.90 -3.98
N GLN A 19 10.54 -10.68 -3.84
CA GLN A 19 10.01 -9.74 -2.84
C GLN A 19 9.91 -10.35 -1.46
N LYS A 20 9.78 -11.69 -1.40
CA LYS A 20 9.64 -12.44 -0.14
C LYS A 20 10.88 -13.28 0.19
N ASP A 21 11.91 -13.24 -0.68
CA ASP A 21 13.10 -14.10 -0.61
C ASP A 21 12.75 -15.58 -0.49
N LEU A 22 11.69 -16.00 -1.20
CA LEU A 22 11.19 -17.37 -1.20
C LEU A 22 11.32 -18.01 -2.58
N TRP A 23 11.57 -19.29 -2.59
CA TRP A 23 11.48 -20.14 -3.77
C TRP A 23 10.51 -21.30 -3.54
N TYR A 24 10.01 -21.86 -4.63
CA TYR A 24 9.18 -23.06 -4.62
C TYR A 24 9.42 -23.84 -5.89
N ASP A 25 9.72 -25.14 -5.73
CA ASP A 25 9.85 -26.11 -6.82
C ASP A 25 8.58 -26.97 -6.88
N PHE A 26 7.77 -26.74 -7.89
CA PHE A 26 6.52 -27.48 -8.09
C PHE A 26 6.74 -28.94 -8.45
N GLY A 27 7.93 -29.30 -8.97
CA GLY A 27 8.23 -30.67 -9.36
C GLY A 27 8.52 -31.60 -8.19
N ILE A 28 9.08 -31.07 -7.10
CA ILE A 28 9.33 -31.82 -5.87
C ILE A 28 8.42 -31.42 -4.71
N GLY A 29 7.56 -30.38 -4.93
CA GLY A 29 6.63 -29.90 -3.91
C GLY A 29 7.30 -29.20 -2.72
N GLU A 30 8.51 -28.66 -2.89
CA GLU A 30 9.29 -28.07 -1.82
C GLU A 30 9.58 -26.60 -2.08
N GLY A 31 9.78 -25.86 -0.99
CA GLY A 31 10.12 -24.43 -1.05
C GLY A 31 10.83 -23.96 0.21
N GLY A 32 11.31 -22.73 0.19
CA GLY A 32 12.02 -22.16 1.34
C GLY A 32 12.57 -20.78 1.07
N THR A 33 13.43 -20.32 2.00
CA THR A 33 14.17 -19.07 1.88
C THR A 33 15.40 -19.22 0.98
N LEU A 34 16.01 -18.11 0.55
CA LEU A 34 17.26 -18.13 -0.19
C LEU A 34 18.36 -18.88 0.57
N LEU A 35 18.43 -18.72 1.89
CA LEU A 35 19.36 -19.46 2.74
C LEU A 35 19.16 -20.96 2.63
N ALA A 36 17.90 -21.42 2.67
CA ALA A 36 17.58 -22.86 2.54
C ALA A 36 17.94 -23.38 1.14
N LEU A 37 17.83 -22.57 0.09
CA LEU A 37 18.25 -22.93 -1.25
C LEU A 37 19.77 -23.13 -1.34
N ILE A 38 20.55 -22.22 -0.77
CA ILE A 38 22.02 -22.30 -0.74
C ILE A 38 22.47 -23.55 0.02
N MET A 39 21.91 -23.79 1.21
CA MET A 39 22.23 -25.00 2.00
C MET A 39 22.01 -26.28 1.17
N ARG A 40 20.99 -26.30 0.34
CA ARG A 40 20.62 -27.48 -0.47
C ARG A 40 21.48 -27.60 -1.72
N LEU A 41 21.81 -26.50 -2.38
CA LEU A 41 22.66 -26.47 -3.57
C LEU A 41 24.13 -26.79 -3.24
N GLU A 42 24.64 -26.18 -2.17
CA GLU A 42 26.04 -26.31 -1.78
C GLU A 42 26.28 -27.45 -0.76
N ARG A 43 25.18 -28.09 -0.30
CA ARG A 43 25.22 -29.15 0.74
C ARG A 43 25.96 -28.73 1.99
N CYS A 44 25.78 -27.49 2.39
CA CYS A 44 26.47 -26.84 3.51
C CYS A 44 25.54 -26.60 4.70
N SER A 45 26.14 -26.35 5.87
CA SER A 45 25.43 -25.98 7.09
C SER A 45 24.81 -24.59 6.97
N ARG A 46 23.93 -24.25 7.92
CA ARG A 46 23.30 -22.92 8.00
C ARG A 46 24.33 -21.80 8.20
N SER A 47 25.38 -22.05 8.97
CA SER A 47 26.45 -21.07 9.20
C SER A 47 27.25 -20.80 7.94
N GLU A 48 27.66 -21.85 7.23
CA GLU A 48 28.37 -21.74 5.95
C GLU A 48 27.52 -21.05 4.87
N ALA A 49 26.23 -21.39 4.80
CA ALA A 49 25.30 -20.73 3.86
C ALA A 49 25.13 -19.24 4.18
N PHE A 50 25.20 -18.87 5.45
CA PHE A 50 25.16 -17.46 5.87
C PHE A 50 26.46 -16.72 5.51
N GLU A 51 27.62 -17.36 5.65
CA GLU A 51 28.91 -16.82 5.20
C GLU A 51 28.92 -16.64 3.66
N HIS A 52 28.39 -17.59 2.90
CA HIS A 52 28.21 -17.46 1.46
C HIS A 52 27.33 -16.24 1.09
N LEU A 53 26.29 -15.95 1.87
CA LEU A 53 25.45 -14.76 1.67
C LEU A 53 26.18 -13.47 2.05
N GLN A 54 26.99 -13.45 3.11
CA GLN A 54 27.76 -12.28 3.53
C GLN A 54 28.85 -11.93 2.51
N HIS A 55 29.65 -12.89 2.08
CA HIS A 55 30.63 -12.69 1.01
C HIS A 55 29.99 -12.29 -0.32
N ALA A 56 28.77 -12.75 -0.55
CA ALA A 56 27.97 -12.32 -1.70
C ALA A 56 27.54 -10.84 -1.59
N ALA A 57 27.31 -10.30 -0.42
CA ALA A 57 26.94 -8.90 -0.22
C ALA A 57 28.11 -7.90 -0.46
N GLU A 58 29.36 -8.35 -0.38
CA GLU A 58 30.56 -7.53 -0.59
C GLU A 58 31.04 -7.41 -2.05
N GLY A 59 30.19 -7.71 -3.04
CA GLY A 59 30.52 -7.51 -4.48
C GLY A 59 30.57 -8.77 -5.32
N VAL A 60 30.44 -9.97 -4.75
CA VAL A 60 30.45 -11.27 -5.44
C VAL A 60 29.05 -11.77 -5.81
N VAL A 61 27.97 -11.13 -5.29
CA VAL A 61 26.57 -11.42 -5.63
C VAL A 61 26.32 -11.40 -7.13
N SER A 62 27.00 -10.51 -7.84
CA SER A 62 26.89 -10.39 -9.30
C SER A 62 27.37 -11.65 -10.04
N LEU A 63 28.42 -12.33 -9.56
CA LEU A 63 29.03 -13.45 -10.27
C LEU A 63 28.39 -14.80 -9.95
N LEU A 64 27.94 -15.03 -8.70
CA LEU A 64 27.28 -16.28 -8.33
C LEU A 64 25.81 -16.29 -8.80
N ALA A 65 25.11 -15.18 -8.61
CA ALA A 65 23.79 -14.99 -9.21
C ALA A 65 23.86 -15.04 -10.74
N ALA A 66 24.87 -14.44 -11.37
CA ALA A 66 25.08 -14.52 -12.82
C ALA A 66 25.50 -15.92 -13.28
N ARG A 67 26.28 -16.70 -12.49
CA ARG A 67 26.61 -18.10 -12.81
C ARG A 67 25.42 -19.03 -12.66
N ILE A 68 24.62 -18.86 -11.59
CA ILE A 68 23.38 -19.60 -11.39
C ILE A 68 22.37 -19.22 -12.50
N CYS A 69 22.19 -17.94 -12.77
CA CYS A 69 21.34 -17.50 -13.86
C CYS A 69 21.83 -17.96 -15.23
N LYS A 70 23.13 -17.90 -15.53
CA LYS A 70 23.69 -18.34 -16.84
C LYS A 70 23.64 -19.86 -17.04
N ARG A 71 23.78 -20.65 -15.98
CA ARG A 71 23.79 -22.12 -16.07
C ARG A 71 22.38 -22.73 -16.12
N TYR A 72 21.38 -22.02 -15.55
CA TYR A 72 20.02 -22.52 -15.39
C TYR A 72 18.92 -21.64 -15.99
N ALA A 73 19.25 -20.46 -16.49
CA ALA A 73 18.30 -19.61 -17.18
C ALA A 73 18.42 -19.78 -18.69
N ARG A 74 17.54 -20.53 -19.31
CA ARG A 74 16.99 -20.07 -20.58
C ARG A 74 15.82 -19.17 -20.26
N PRO A 75 15.84 -17.88 -20.64
CA PRO A 75 14.65 -17.08 -20.59
C PRO A 75 13.68 -17.67 -21.63
N THR A 76 12.80 -18.54 -21.21
CA THR A 76 11.55 -18.65 -21.95
C THR A 76 10.85 -17.35 -21.64
N GLU A 77 10.70 -16.48 -22.61
CA GLU A 77 9.68 -15.46 -22.58
C GLU A 77 8.38 -16.16 -22.25
N SER A 78 8.03 -16.11 -20.96
CA SER A 78 6.76 -16.60 -20.48
C SER A 78 5.71 -15.67 -21.07
N PRO A 79 4.76 -16.16 -21.87
CA PRO A 79 3.67 -15.32 -22.35
C PRO A 79 2.78 -14.81 -21.21
N ASN A 80 3.15 -15.09 -19.96
CA ASN A 80 2.40 -14.76 -18.74
C ASN A 80 3.18 -13.91 -17.72
N SER A 81 4.22 -13.17 -18.14
CA SER A 81 4.63 -12.00 -17.38
C SER A 81 3.45 -11.04 -17.41
N GLN A 82 2.79 -10.84 -16.26
CA GLN A 82 1.80 -9.76 -16.17
C GLN A 82 2.47 -8.51 -16.70
N PRO A 83 1.93 -7.88 -17.74
CA PRO A 83 2.57 -6.76 -18.36
C PRO A 83 2.76 -5.68 -17.31
N ALA A 84 3.99 -5.23 -17.19
CA ALA A 84 4.34 -4.17 -16.26
C ALA A 84 3.41 -3.00 -16.51
N LEU A 85 2.74 -2.53 -15.46
CA LEU A 85 1.94 -1.32 -15.50
C LEU A 85 2.87 -0.18 -15.92
N ARG A 86 2.55 0.46 -17.06
CA ARG A 86 3.32 1.58 -17.60
C ARG A 86 2.55 2.87 -17.37
N ILE A 87 3.15 3.82 -16.69
CA ILE A 87 2.62 5.18 -16.58
C ILE A 87 2.79 5.89 -17.92
N LEU A 88 1.74 6.47 -18.44
CA LEU A 88 1.73 7.23 -19.70
C LEU A 88 1.84 8.73 -19.44
N SER A 89 1.05 9.25 -18.50
CA SER A 89 1.04 10.66 -18.13
C SER A 89 0.37 10.87 -16.79
N ASP A 90 0.59 12.02 -16.17
CA ASP A 90 -0.16 12.52 -15.04
C ASP A 90 -0.62 13.97 -15.27
N ALA A 91 -1.75 14.32 -14.68
CA ALA A 91 -2.38 15.64 -14.78
C ALA A 91 -3.12 15.99 -13.48
N PRO A 92 -3.50 17.25 -13.25
CA PRO A 92 -4.42 17.58 -12.16
C PRO A 92 -5.71 16.75 -12.25
N LEU A 93 -6.25 16.34 -11.10
CA LEU A 93 -7.52 15.61 -11.04
C LEU A 93 -8.64 16.42 -11.68
N ARG A 94 -9.29 15.89 -12.70
CA ARG A 94 -10.42 16.54 -13.40
C ARG A 94 -11.53 15.58 -13.79
N HIS A 95 -11.24 14.29 -13.91
CA HIS A 95 -12.20 13.31 -14.43
C HIS A 95 -13.35 13.07 -13.43
N PRO A 96 -14.64 13.25 -13.84
CA PRO A 96 -15.78 13.12 -12.93
C PRO A 96 -15.88 11.77 -12.23
N ALA A 97 -15.54 10.66 -12.90
CA ALA A 97 -15.55 9.33 -12.29
C ALA A 97 -14.57 9.20 -11.12
N LEU A 98 -13.41 9.89 -11.16
CA LEU A 98 -12.45 9.89 -10.05
C LEU A 98 -12.99 10.70 -8.87
N PHE A 99 -13.66 11.83 -9.14
CA PHE A 99 -14.34 12.59 -8.07
C PHE A 99 -15.53 11.80 -7.49
N GLY A 100 -16.30 11.08 -8.31
CA GLY A 100 -17.33 10.17 -7.84
C GLY A 100 -16.76 9.09 -6.89
N TYR A 101 -15.65 8.50 -7.26
CA TYR A 101 -14.96 7.55 -6.40
C TYR A 101 -14.45 8.19 -5.11
N LEU A 102 -13.82 9.37 -5.16
CA LEU A 102 -13.40 10.10 -3.96
C LEU A 102 -14.59 10.41 -3.04
N ALA A 103 -15.70 10.85 -3.61
CA ALA A 103 -16.92 11.11 -2.84
C ALA A 103 -17.46 9.85 -2.15
N SER A 104 -17.47 8.70 -2.85
CA SER A 104 -17.86 7.41 -2.26
C SER A 104 -16.94 6.97 -1.12
N ARG A 105 -15.67 7.40 -1.15
CA ARG A 105 -14.68 7.17 -0.10
C ARG A 105 -14.69 8.28 0.98
N GLY A 106 -15.61 9.24 0.90
CA GLY A 106 -15.75 10.33 1.85
C GLY A 106 -14.65 11.39 1.80
N ILE A 107 -13.82 11.36 0.76
CA ILE A 107 -12.66 12.26 0.63
C ILE A 107 -13.09 13.62 0.08
N VAL A 108 -12.60 14.69 0.70
CA VAL A 108 -12.82 16.08 0.25
C VAL A 108 -12.03 16.31 -1.05
N PRO A 109 -12.67 16.77 -2.15
CA PRO A 109 -12.01 16.95 -3.45
C PRO A 109 -10.76 17.82 -3.41
N GLY A 110 -10.81 18.93 -2.67
CA GLY A 110 -9.67 19.86 -2.51
C GLY A 110 -8.45 19.20 -1.86
N ILE A 111 -8.68 18.31 -0.87
CA ILE A 111 -7.63 17.53 -0.22
C ILE A 111 -7.02 16.57 -1.24
N ALA A 112 -7.86 15.81 -1.94
CA ALA A 112 -7.36 14.90 -2.96
C ALA A 112 -6.55 15.62 -4.04
N ALA A 113 -7.00 16.80 -4.50
CA ALA A 113 -6.30 17.59 -5.50
C ALA A 113 -4.93 18.12 -5.03
N ALA A 114 -4.73 18.32 -3.72
CA ALA A 114 -3.46 18.75 -3.17
C ALA A 114 -2.40 17.64 -3.14
N TYR A 115 -2.81 16.39 -2.96
CA TYR A 115 -1.89 15.26 -2.77
C TYR A 115 -1.90 14.24 -3.92
N CYS A 116 -2.92 14.27 -4.77
CA CYS A 116 -3.11 13.27 -5.83
C CYS A 116 -3.16 13.90 -7.21
N ARG A 117 -2.92 13.06 -8.21
CA ARG A 117 -3.00 13.39 -9.64
C ARG A 117 -3.91 12.41 -10.35
N GLU A 118 -4.46 12.82 -11.48
CA GLU A 118 -5.03 11.90 -12.44
C GLU A 118 -3.90 11.25 -13.24
N VAL A 119 -3.75 9.93 -13.11
CA VAL A 119 -2.68 9.18 -13.76
C VAL A 119 -3.27 8.30 -14.85
N ARG A 120 -2.78 8.47 -16.07
CA ARG A 120 -3.04 7.56 -17.19
C ARG A 120 -1.98 6.48 -17.21
N TYR A 121 -2.41 5.24 -17.30
CA TYR A 121 -1.51 4.10 -17.32
C TYR A 121 -1.98 3.04 -18.30
N GLN A 122 -1.05 2.22 -18.74
CA GLN A 122 -1.30 1.11 -19.65
C GLN A 122 -1.01 -0.21 -18.96
N VAL A 123 -1.91 -1.17 -19.16
CA VAL A 123 -1.70 -2.58 -18.80
C VAL A 123 -1.99 -3.39 -20.05
N ARG A 124 -1.00 -4.15 -20.52
CA ARG A 124 -1.04 -4.76 -21.86
C ARG A 124 -1.30 -3.67 -22.93
N ASN A 125 -2.31 -3.87 -23.78
CA ASN A 125 -2.68 -2.92 -24.82
C ASN A 125 -3.85 -2.00 -24.45
N HIS A 126 -4.25 -1.99 -23.18
CA HIS A 126 -5.37 -1.18 -22.69
C HIS A 126 -4.90 0.00 -21.87
N CYS A 127 -5.44 1.18 -22.17
CA CYS A 127 -5.20 2.40 -21.43
C CYS A 127 -6.29 2.61 -20.38
N PHE A 128 -5.88 3.02 -19.20
CA PHE A 128 -6.74 3.28 -18.05
C PHE A 128 -6.35 4.59 -17.39
N PHE A 129 -7.18 5.05 -16.47
CA PHE A 129 -6.87 6.18 -15.62
C PHE A 129 -7.26 5.87 -14.16
N ALA A 130 -6.56 6.48 -13.23
CA ALA A 130 -6.79 6.32 -11.79
C ALA A 130 -6.34 7.57 -11.03
N ILE A 131 -6.75 7.65 -9.78
CA ILE A 131 -6.13 8.54 -8.80
C ILE A 131 -4.74 8.00 -8.50
N GLY A 132 -3.72 8.83 -8.72
CA GLY A 132 -2.35 8.53 -8.41
C GLY A 132 -1.87 9.32 -7.20
N PHE A 133 -1.28 8.64 -6.25
CA PHE A 133 -0.57 9.20 -5.12
C PHE A 133 0.92 8.89 -5.29
N ARG A 134 1.74 9.94 -5.35
CA ARG A 134 3.16 9.83 -5.70
C ARG A 134 3.98 9.47 -4.48
N ASN A 135 4.90 8.52 -4.62
CA ASN A 135 5.85 8.20 -3.56
C ASN A 135 7.17 8.99 -3.70
N ASP A 136 8.00 8.94 -2.68
CA ASP A 136 9.23 9.74 -2.56
C ASP A 136 10.28 9.45 -3.66
N CYS A 137 10.18 8.31 -4.33
CA CYS A 137 11.04 7.94 -5.46
C CYS A 137 10.39 8.09 -6.84
N GLY A 138 9.22 8.75 -6.91
CA GLY A 138 8.53 9.04 -8.16
C GLY A 138 7.64 7.91 -8.69
N GLY A 139 7.50 6.79 -7.98
CA GLY A 139 6.49 5.79 -8.27
C GLY A 139 5.09 6.24 -7.84
N TRP A 140 4.07 5.49 -8.23
CA TRP A 140 2.68 5.82 -8.00
C TRP A 140 1.92 4.70 -7.33
N GLU A 141 1.13 5.05 -6.31
CA GLU A 141 0.02 4.23 -5.85
C GLU A 141 -1.24 4.65 -6.58
N LEU A 142 -1.93 3.68 -7.18
CA LEU A 142 -3.07 3.93 -8.06
C LEU A 142 -4.36 3.37 -7.47
N ARG A 143 -5.42 4.18 -7.52
CA ARG A 143 -6.76 3.79 -7.07
C ARG A 143 -7.83 4.29 -8.02
N SER A 144 -8.78 3.44 -8.32
CA SER A 144 -10.08 3.79 -8.86
C SER A 144 -11.13 2.86 -8.27
N GLU A 145 -12.38 3.00 -8.65
CA GLU A 145 -13.47 2.14 -8.16
C GLU A 145 -13.17 0.64 -8.34
N ARG A 146 -12.53 0.28 -9.47
CA ARG A 146 -12.27 -1.13 -9.86
C ARG A 146 -10.81 -1.51 -9.89
N PHE A 147 -9.91 -0.62 -9.47
CA PHE A 147 -8.48 -0.88 -9.58
C PHE A 147 -7.70 -0.41 -8.37
N LYS A 148 -6.83 -1.31 -7.89
CA LYS A 148 -5.79 -1.07 -6.90
C LYS A 148 -4.47 -1.58 -7.46
N GLY A 149 -3.49 -0.70 -7.61
CA GLY A 149 -2.18 -1.07 -8.13
C GLY A 149 -1.12 -0.04 -7.79
N SER A 150 0.10 -0.33 -8.19
CA SER A 150 1.23 0.59 -8.01
C SER A 150 2.25 0.44 -9.13
N SER A 151 2.96 1.52 -9.45
CA SER A 151 4.11 1.48 -10.35
C SER A 151 5.43 1.37 -9.56
N SER A 152 6.50 1.00 -10.27
CA SER A 152 7.86 1.10 -9.72
C SER A 152 8.40 2.53 -9.87
N PRO A 153 9.34 2.93 -9.02
CA PRO A 153 9.82 2.24 -7.82
C PRO A 153 8.78 2.25 -6.70
N LYS A 154 8.74 1.18 -5.89
CA LYS A 154 7.84 1.10 -4.71
C LYS A 154 8.55 1.70 -3.51
N GLN A 155 7.93 2.71 -2.91
CA GLN A 155 8.47 3.47 -1.80
C GLN A 155 7.35 4.01 -0.91
N ILE A 156 7.73 4.49 0.26
CA ILE A 156 6.87 5.30 1.13
C ILE A 156 6.59 6.67 0.51
N THR A 157 5.63 7.38 1.08
CA THR A 157 5.43 8.81 0.83
C THR A 157 5.53 9.55 2.16
N THR A 158 6.35 10.60 2.20
CA THR A 158 6.52 11.45 3.37
C THR A 158 5.91 12.83 3.13
N VAL A 159 5.32 13.39 4.18
CA VAL A 159 4.87 14.79 4.24
C VAL A 159 5.58 15.41 5.45
N ASP A 160 6.50 16.31 5.19
CA ASP A 160 7.39 16.91 6.20
C ASP A 160 7.00 18.38 6.46
N HIS A 161 6.40 18.64 7.60
CA HIS A 161 6.05 19.96 8.12
C HIS A 161 7.00 20.41 9.23
N GLN A 162 8.08 19.63 9.47
CA GLN A 162 9.04 19.85 10.55
C GLN A 162 8.39 19.78 11.95
N SER A 163 7.43 18.88 12.10
CA SER A 163 6.74 18.61 13.36
C SER A 163 7.55 17.66 14.24
N ASP A 164 7.39 17.75 15.55
CA ASP A 164 7.90 16.78 16.52
C ASP A 164 7.02 15.51 16.62
N LYS A 165 5.90 15.48 15.90
CA LYS A 165 4.97 14.36 15.82
C LYS A 165 4.79 13.90 14.39
N VAL A 166 4.69 12.59 14.20
CA VAL A 166 4.41 11.99 12.89
C VAL A 166 3.22 11.04 12.96
N ILE A 167 2.42 11.02 11.90
CA ILE A 167 1.34 10.06 11.74
C ILE A 167 1.74 9.04 10.67
N VAL A 168 1.61 7.76 10.99
CA VAL A 168 1.88 6.64 10.06
C VAL A 168 0.57 6.06 9.57
N PHE A 169 0.42 5.95 8.26
CA PHE A 169 -0.69 5.28 7.59
C PHE A 169 -0.21 4.09 6.78
N GLU A 170 -1.04 3.03 6.69
CA GLU A 170 -0.74 1.91 5.81
C GLU A 170 -0.95 2.28 4.34
N GLY A 171 -2.07 2.93 4.02
CA GLY A 171 -2.45 3.34 2.68
C GLY A 171 -2.80 4.83 2.54
N PHE A 172 -2.68 5.35 1.32
CA PHE A 172 -2.95 6.78 1.09
C PHE A 172 -4.45 7.15 1.19
N MET A 173 -5.37 6.19 1.08
CA MET A 173 -6.79 6.46 1.27
C MET A 173 -7.09 6.79 2.74
N ASP A 174 -6.39 6.15 3.69
CA ASP A 174 -6.50 6.43 5.11
C ASP A 174 -5.91 7.79 5.47
N PHE A 175 -4.77 8.13 4.85
CA PHE A 175 -4.19 9.47 4.94
C PHE A 175 -5.17 10.55 4.46
N LEU A 176 -5.76 10.40 3.27
CA LEU A 176 -6.74 11.35 2.74
C LEU A 176 -8.02 11.39 3.59
N ALA A 177 -8.45 10.26 4.15
CA ALA A 177 -9.59 10.20 5.07
C ALA A 177 -9.29 10.98 6.35
N CYS A 178 -8.13 10.80 6.95
CA CYS A 178 -7.70 11.54 8.14
C CYS A 178 -7.72 13.05 7.89
N LEU A 179 -7.18 13.51 6.77
CA LEU A 179 -7.23 14.90 6.36
C LEU A 179 -8.66 15.40 6.18
N SER A 180 -9.51 14.59 5.54
CA SER A 180 -10.92 14.93 5.28
C SER A 180 -11.75 15.01 6.57
N MET A 181 -11.42 14.19 7.58
CA MET A 181 -12.05 14.25 8.91
C MET A 181 -11.73 15.55 9.64
N LYS A 182 -10.54 16.09 9.43
CA LYS A 182 -10.06 17.33 10.09
C LYS A 182 -10.38 18.61 9.31
N HIS A 183 -10.78 18.50 8.04
CA HIS A 183 -11.11 19.66 7.21
C HIS A 183 -12.25 20.51 7.82
N PRO A 184 -12.16 21.85 7.83
CA PRO A 184 -11.16 22.69 7.17
C PRO A 184 -9.89 23.01 8.00
N ALA A 185 -9.67 22.41 9.16
CA ALA A 185 -8.48 22.68 9.97
C ALA A 185 -7.19 22.31 9.22
N PRO A 186 -6.12 23.13 9.33
CA PRO A 186 -4.86 22.84 8.68
C PRO A 186 -4.23 21.57 9.26
N PHE A 187 -3.55 20.82 8.39
CA PHE A 187 -2.77 19.64 8.78
C PHE A 187 -1.30 20.06 8.88
N GLY A 188 -0.81 20.25 10.10
CA GLY A 188 0.55 20.73 10.38
C GLY A 188 1.41 19.67 11.11
N ILE A 189 1.07 18.39 10.96
CA ILE A 189 1.80 17.28 11.57
C ILE A 189 2.48 16.50 10.44
N ASP A 190 3.67 15.99 10.69
CA ASP A 190 4.36 15.13 9.71
C ASP A 190 3.56 13.84 9.46
N ALA A 191 3.66 13.32 8.25
CA ALA A 191 3.00 12.07 7.92
C ALA A 191 3.90 11.15 7.09
N THR A 192 3.73 9.86 7.29
CA THR A 192 4.31 8.81 6.45
C THR A 192 3.21 7.85 6.01
N VAL A 193 3.11 7.65 4.71
CA VAL A 193 2.26 6.61 4.12
C VAL A 193 3.16 5.47 3.67
N LEU A 194 3.00 4.30 4.26
CA LEU A 194 3.83 3.13 3.94
C LEU A 194 3.61 2.62 2.52
N ASN A 195 2.40 2.86 1.96
CA ASN A 195 1.95 2.32 0.67
C ASN A 195 1.90 0.78 0.61
N SER A 196 2.58 0.13 1.54
CA SER A 196 2.54 -1.30 1.86
C SER A 196 3.32 -1.53 3.15
N VAL A 197 2.88 -2.43 4.00
CA VAL A 197 3.56 -2.80 5.26
C VAL A 197 5.03 -3.23 5.07
N VAL A 198 5.36 -3.81 3.92
CA VAL A 198 6.74 -4.22 3.59
C VAL A 198 7.71 -3.05 3.46
N ASN A 199 7.21 -1.83 3.32
CA ASN A 199 8.04 -0.62 3.24
C ASN A 199 8.37 -0.01 4.61
N LEU A 200 7.89 -0.58 5.73
CA LEU A 200 8.21 -0.07 7.07
C LEU A 200 9.71 0.18 7.27
N PRO A 201 10.65 -0.71 6.87
CA PRO A 201 12.08 -0.45 7.03
C PRO A 201 12.55 0.85 6.34
N LYS A 202 11.91 1.25 5.25
CA LYS A 202 12.24 2.48 4.52
C LYS A 202 11.72 3.73 5.24
N ALA A 203 10.67 3.60 6.05
CA ALA A 203 10.09 4.68 6.83
C ALA A 203 10.88 4.98 8.11
N LEU A 204 11.60 4.00 8.66
CA LEU A 204 12.28 4.12 9.96
C LEU A 204 13.18 5.35 10.07
N PRO A 205 14.05 5.70 9.09
CA PRO A 205 14.92 6.88 9.21
C PRO A 205 14.13 8.21 9.35
N PHE A 206 12.92 8.27 8.79
CA PHE A 206 12.02 9.41 8.97
C PHE A 206 11.32 9.34 10.33
N LEU A 207 10.78 8.18 10.71
CA LEU A 207 10.02 7.98 11.94
C LEU A 207 10.86 8.17 13.20
N GLU A 208 12.11 7.69 13.21
CA GLU A 208 13.03 7.79 14.35
C GLU A 208 13.41 9.22 14.74
N ARG A 209 13.15 10.21 13.87
CA ARG A 209 13.36 11.63 14.18
C ARG A 209 12.27 12.20 15.10
N HIS A 210 11.15 11.49 15.29
CA HIS A 210 9.98 12.00 16.00
C HIS A 210 9.85 11.37 17.40
N PRO A 211 9.73 12.18 18.45
CA PRO A 211 9.44 11.73 19.81
C PRO A 211 8.09 11.00 19.92
N THR A 212 7.11 11.38 19.09
CA THR A 212 5.76 10.77 19.10
C THR A 212 5.35 10.30 17.71
N ILE A 213 4.95 9.02 17.63
CA ILE A 213 4.48 8.36 16.41
C ILE A 213 3.04 7.92 16.63
N HIS A 214 2.10 8.46 15.87
CA HIS A 214 0.70 8.06 15.86
C HIS A 214 0.47 7.04 14.75
N ALA A 215 0.11 5.80 15.07
CA ALA A 215 -0.10 4.73 14.09
C ALA A 215 -1.57 4.55 13.75
N PHE A 216 -1.89 4.64 12.45
CA PHE A 216 -3.20 4.33 11.86
C PHE A 216 -3.00 3.22 10.82
N LEU A 217 -2.91 1.98 11.29
CA LEU A 217 -2.65 0.78 10.49
C LEU A 217 -3.94 -0.04 10.36
N ASP A 218 -4.02 -0.91 9.35
CA ASP A 218 -5.19 -1.76 9.14
C ASP A 218 -5.44 -2.70 10.35
N ASN A 219 -6.70 -2.96 10.65
CA ASN A 219 -7.14 -3.87 11.74
C ASN A 219 -7.02 -5.36 11.35
N ASP A 220 -5.99 -5.70 10.60
CA ASP A 220 -5.69 -7.07 10.22
C ASP A 220 -4.37 -7.57 10.86
N GLU A 221 -3.99 -8.81 10.55
CA GLU A 221 -2.79 -9.41 11.11
C GLU A 221 -1.51 -8.68 10.62
N ALA A 222 -1.50 -8.19 9.38
CA ALA A 222 -0.37 -7.47 8.80
C ALA A 222 -0.17 -6.12 9.50
N GLY A 223 -1.25 -5.37 9.75
CA GLY A 223 -1.22 -4.12 10.50
C GLY A 223 -0.73 -4.30 11.94
N ARG A 224 -1.24 -5.33 12.65
CA ARG A 224 -0.78 -5.65 14.02
C ARG A 224 0.70 -6.02 14.09
N ARG A 225 1.20 -6.82 13.14
CA ARG A 225 2.64 -7.15 13.07
C ARG A 225 3.48 -5.92 12.75
N THR A 226 2.99 -5.05 11.88
CA THR A 226 3.65 -3.80 11.53
C THR A 226 3.74 -2.86 12.72
N LEU A 227 2.67 -2.75 13.53
CA LEU A 227 2.68 -1.97 14.78
C LEU A 227 3.72 -2.50 15.77
N ALA A 228 3.74 -3.81 15.98
CA ALA A 228 4.71 -4.44 16.89
C ALA A 228 6.17 -4.21 16.41
N GLU A 229 6.42 -4.35 15.12
CA GLU A 229 7.75 -4.08 14.53
C GLU A 229 8.13 -2.60 14.63
N LEU A 230 7.19 -1.68 14.36
CA LEU A 230 7.40 -0.23 14.53
C LEU A 230 7.79 0.10 15.97
N THR A 231 7.03 -0.39 16.94
CA THR A 231 7.31 -0.16 18.38
C THR A 231 8.68 -0.70 18.77
N ARG A 232 9.05 -1.89 18.29
CA ARG A 232 10.33 -2.50 18.55
C ARG A 232 11.50 -1.72 17.93
N ARG A 233 11.29 -1.17 16.73
CA ARG A 233 12.35 -0.47 15.97
C ARG A 233 12.53 0.99 16.37
N CYS A 234 11.50 1.63 16.92
CA CYS A 234 11.56 3.02 17.39
C CYS A 234 11.49 3.10 18.93
N PRO A 235 12.45 2.53 19.68
CA PRO A 235 12.37 2.44 21.16
C PRO A 235 12.51 3.80 21.86
N ARG A 236 12.95 4.83 21.14
CA ARG A 236 13.06 6.22 21.66
C ARG A 236 11.82 7.04 21.43
N SER A 237 10.87 6.55 20.64
CA SER A 237 9.63 7.24 20.31
C SER A 237 8.46 6.63 21.08
N GLN A 238 7.54 7.48 21.52
CA GLN A 238 6.24 7.01 22.02
C GLN A 238 5.35 6.63 20.84
N VAL A 239 5.13 5.34 20.63
CA VAL A 239 4.21 4.84 19.59
C VAL A 239 2.82 4.74 20.19
N ILE A 240 1.85 5.45 19.58
CA ILE A 240 0.44 5.49 20.00
C ILE A 240 -0.40 4.82 18.91
N ASP A 241 -1.01 3.69 19.26
CA ASP A 241 -1.93 2.96 18.38
C ASP A 241 -3.32 3.60 18.40
N HIS A 242 -3.85 3.93 17.22
CA HIS A 242 -5.18 4.49 17.04
C HIS A 242 -6.18 3.50 16.44
N ALA A 243 -5.85 2.23 16.27
CA ALA A 243 -6.74 1.19 15.73
C ALA A 243 -8.04 1.05 16.55
N HIS A 244 -7.99 1.36 17.85
CA HIS A 244 -9.18 1.34 18.73
C HIS A 244 -10.30 2.31 18.27
N LEU A 245 -9.97 3.38 17.53
CA LEU A 245 -10.96 4.34 17.02
C LEU A 245 -11.84 3.75 15.91
N TYR A 246 -11.34 2.74 15.21
CA TYR A 246 -12.02 2.07 14.09
C TYR A 246 -11.98 0.53 14.21
N ARG A 247 -12.06 0.02 15.47
CA ARG A 247 -11.95 -1.42 15.78
C ARG A 247 -12.93 -2.32 15.03
N ASP A 248 -14.12 -1.79 14.69
CA ASP A 248 -15.19 -2.51 14.00
C ASP A 248 -15.08 -2.42 12.47
N TYR A 249 -14.03 -1.78 11.96
CA TYR A 249 -13.77 -1.56 10.55
C TYR A 249 -12.36 -2.05 10.20
N LYS A 250 -12.16 -2.36 8.93
CA LYS A 250 -10.87 -2.82 8.46
C LYS A 250 -9.80 -1.75 8.59
N ASP A 251 -10.11 -0.53 8.19
CA ASP A 251 -9.21 0.61 8.14
C ASP A 251 -9.92 1.92 8.51
N LEU A 252 -9.14 3.00 8.62
CA LEU A 252 -9.65 4.33 8.96
C LEU A 252 -10.62 4.87 7.91
N ASN A 253 -10.39 4.59 6.62
CA ASN A 253 -11.24 5.09 5.57
C ASN A 253 -12.62 4.42 5.58
N ASP A 254 -12.71 3.11 5.82
CA ASP A 254 -13.97 2.39 5.93
C ASP A 254 -14.80 2.91 7.14
N PHE A 255 -14.14 3.18 8.27
CA PHE A 255 -14.78 3.86 9.42
C PHE A 255 -15.31 5.24 9.03
N TRP A 256 -14.52 6.05 8.32
CA TRP A 256 -14.93 7.39 7.91
C TRP A 256 -16.17 7.38 7.00
N ILE A 257 -16.21 6.45 6.05
CA ILE A 257 -17.37 6.28 5.16
C ILE A 257 -18.63 5.99 5.98
N ALA A 258 -18.55 5.03 6.90
CA ALA A 258 -19.68 4.65 7.75
C ALA A 258 -20.17 5.84 8.59
N ARG A 259 -19.26 6.58 9.21
CA ARG A 259 -19.58 7.76 10.00
C ARG A 259 -20.24 8.88 9.20
N LYS A 260 -19.80 9.11 7.96
CA LYS A 260 -20.43 10.10 7.06
C LYS A 260 -21.84 9.71 6.68
N ARG A 261 -22.11 8.43 6.40
CA ARG A 261 -23.46 7.94 6.09
C ARG A 261 -24.41 8.20 7.26
N LEU A 262 -24.02 7.82 8.47
CA LEU A 262 -24.85 8.06 9.66
C LEU A 262 -25.15 9.55 9.92
N ARG A 263 -24.22 10.45 9.59
CA ARG A 263 -24.48 11.90 9.72
C ARG A 263 -25.47 12.40 8.68
N ASN A 264 -25.33 11.98 7.43
CA ASN A 264 -26.25 12.38 6.36
C ASN A 264 -27.68 11.89 6.65
N ASP A 265 -27.85 10.63 7.06
CA ASP A 265 -29.14 10.06 7.42
C ASP A 265 -29.79 10.87 8.59
N SER A 266 -28.98 11.28 9.56
CA SER A 266 -29.46 12.08 10.69
C SER A 266 -29.85 13.52 10.31
N GLU A 267 -29.20 14.09 9.30
CA GLU A 267 -29.51 15.43 8.77
C GLU A 267 -30.76 15.41 7.89
N GLU A 268 -30.95 14.37 7.08
CA GLU A 268 -32.16 14.16 6.26
C GLU A 268 -33.40 14.01 7.14
N THR A 269 -33.30 13.17 8.18
CA THR A 269 -34.40 12.97 9.14
C THR A 269 -34.81 14.26 9.84
N LYS A 270 -33.85 15.13 10.19
CA LYS A 270 -34.11 16.43 10.80
C LYS A 270 -34.74 17.43 9.82
N THR A 271 -34.41 17.34 8.55
CA THR A 271 -34.96 18.22 7.50
C THR A 271 -36.39 17.83 7.16
N GLU A 272 -36.71 16.53 7.14
CA GLU A 272 -38.07 16.05 6.92
C GLU A 272 -39.04 16.40 8.09
N SER A 273 -38.53 16.33 9.32
CA SER A 273 -39.33 16.73 10.51
C SER A 273 -39.60 18.25 10.60
N ARG A 274 -38.90 19.06 9.85
CA ARG A 274 -39.07 20.52 9.79
C ARG A 274 -39.94 21.03 8.65
N LYS A 275 -40.42 20.16 7.75
CA LYS A 275 -41.37 20.59 6.70
C LYS A 275 -42.72 20.98 7.38
N PRO A 276 -43.23 22.22 7.14
CA PRO A 276 -44.51 22.63 7.72
C PRO A 276 -45.63 21.72 7.20
N GLN A 277 -46.42 21.14 8.11
CA GLN A 277 -47.67 20.50 7.72
C GLN A 277 -48.55 21.53 7.07
N LEU A 278 -48.78 21.45 5.76
CA LEU A 278 -49.78 22.21 5.05
C LEU A 278 -51.15 21.89 5.69
N ARG A 279 -51.72 22.83 6.45
CA ARG A 279 -53.09 22.72 6.94
C ARG A 279 -54.02 22.61 5.75
N PRO A 280 -54.96 21.63 5.72
CA PRO A 280 -55.96 21.55 4.69
C PRO A 280 -56.79 22.83 4.74
N LYS A 281 -56.89 23.52 3.59
CA LYS A 281 -57.78 24.68 3.41
C LYS A 281 -59.18 24.18 3.66
N GLY A 282 -59.81 24.66 4.75
CA GLY A 282 -61.21 24.38 5.07
C GLY A 282 -62.12 24.72 3.88
N GLY A 283 -62.86 23.73 3.44
CA GLY A 283 -63.85 23.91 2.40
C GLY A 283 -64.94 24.85 2.91
N MET A 284 -65.19 25.88 2.13
CA MET A 284 -66.31 26.83 2.32
C MET A 284 -67.58 26.06 1.96
N LYS A 285 -68.45 25.81 2.98
CA LYS A 285 -69.80 25.38 2.72
C LYS A 285 -70.62 26.61 2.29
N VAL A 286 -71.25 26.51 1.13
CA VAL A 286 -72.36 27.34 0.69
C VAL A 286 -73.65 26.71 1.19
#